data_d6586c703584ee3be10b745e63924726
#
_entry.id   d6586c703584ee3be10b745e63924726
#
_cell.length_a   1.000
_cell.length_b   1.000
_cell.length_c   1.000
_cell.angle_alpha   90.00
_cell.angle_beta   90.00
_cell.angle_gamma   90.00
#
_symmetry.space_group_name_H-M   'P 1'
#
loop_
_entity.id
_entity.type
_entity.pdbx_description
1 polymer ?
#
loop_
_entity_poly.entity_id
_entity_poly.type
_entity_poly.pdbx_seq_one_letter_code
_entity_poly.pdbx_strand_id
1 'polypeptide(L)'
;MSSKITIIGAGSVGATIAYKLSYEDIASEIVMIDINKDKAEGEVMDIKQGTCFRNPISIIAGDYEDAKGSDIVIITSGIARKPGQTRIELAQTNVNIIKSITPEIVKAAPDAKYIIVSNPVDVLTYVFTKISGLPENQIIGSGTLLDTARLRSGLSEHFGVAQKNIHAYVFGEHGDSSFVPWSGATIATVNVDDYYESMKNHGIDLGELDKDGMEEFV
;
A
#
# COMPACT_ATOMS: atom_id res chain seq x y z
N MET A 1 9.14 -3.19 -22.10
CA MET A 1 10.24 -2.60 -21.29
C MET A 1 10.44 -3.54 -20.11
N SER A 2 11.71 -3.82 -19.76
CA SER A 2 12.00 -4.56 -18.55
C SER A 2 11.79 -3.64 -17.36
N SER A 3 10.97 -4.03 -16.40
CA SER A 3 10.74 -3.26 -15.17
C SER A 3 11.22 -4.09 -13.97
N LYS A 4 12.07 -3.47 -13.15
CA LYS A 4 12.62 -4.08 -11.94
C LYS A 4 12.02 -3.43 -10.70
N ILE A 5 11.48 -4.24 -9.81
CA ILE A 5 10.88 -3.79 -8.56
C ILE A 5 11.59 -4.46 -7.39
N THR A 6 12.09 -3.66 -6.46
CA THR A 6 12.64 -4.18 -5.19
C THR A 6 11.64 -3.98 -4.06
N ILE A 7 11.45 -5.01 -3.24
CA ILE A 7 10.57 -5.00 -2.06
C ILE A 7 11.44 -5.25 -0.83
N ILE A 8 11.43 -4.30 0.11
CA ILE A 8 12.15 -4.42 1.37
C ILE A 8 11.16 -4.78 2.47
N GLY A 9 11.31 -5.99 2.99
CA GLY A 9 10.42 -6.64 3.95
C GLY A 9 9.68 -7.81 3.31
N ALA A 10 10.03 -9.04 3.69
CA ALA A 10 9.35 -10.28 3.29
C ALA A 10 8.28 -10.70 4.31
N GLY A 11 7.63 -9.73 4.95
CA GLY A 11 6.45 -9.96 5.77
C GLY A 11 5.21 -10.26 4.91
N SER A 12 4.05 -10.47 5.56
CA SER A 12 2.81 -10.78 4.84
C SER A 12 2.47 -9.76 3.76
N VAL A 13 2.68 -8.46 4.02
CA VAL A 13 2.43 -7.39 3.05
C VAL A 13 3.39 -7.47 1.88
N GLY A 14 4.70 -7.55 2.14
CA GLY A 14 5.72 -7.60 1.08
C GLY A 14 5.60 -8.84 0.21
N ALA A 15 5.37 -10.01 0.80
CA ALA A 15 5.15 -11.27 0.07
C ALA A 15 3.87 -11.20 -0.78
N THR A 16 2.78 -10.66 -0.26
CA THR A 16 1.53 -10.45 -1.03
C THR A 16 1.73 -9.49 -2.20
N ILE A 17 2.48 -8.40 -2.01
CA ILE A 17 2.82 -7.46 -3.09
C ILE A 17 3.66 -8.18 -4.16
N ALA A 18 4.70 -8.92 -3.77
CA ALA A 18 5.54 -9.68 -4.71
C ALA A 18 4.71 -10.69 -5.51
N TYR A 19 3.85 -11.45 -4.83
CA TYR A 19 2.94 -12.39 -5.47
C TYR A 19 2.01 -11.68 -6.48
N LYS A 20 1.38 -10.58 -6.07
CA LYS A 20 0.47 -9.83 -6.95
C LYS A 20 1.19 -9.25 -8.16
N LEU A 21 2.36 -8.67 -7.99
CA LEU A 21 3.18 -8.13 -9.08
C LEU A 21 3.61 -9.23 -10.06
N SER A 22 3.96 -10.41 -9.56
CA SER A 22 4.30 -11.56 -10.40
C SER A 22 3.13 -12.09 -11.21
N TYR A 23 1.92 -11.85 -10.74
CA TYR A 23 0.68 -12.30 -11.38
C TYR A 23 0.15 -11.35 -12.45
N GLU A 24 0.35 -10.03 -12.25
CA GLU A 24 -0.20 -8.96 -13.12
C GLU A 24 0.72 -8.56 -14.28
N ASP A 25 1.86 -9.24 -14.45
CA ASP A 25 2.84 -8.94 -15.51
C ASP A 25 3.35 -7.48 -15.49
N ILE A 26 3.37 -6.84 -14.31
CA ILE A 26 3.82 -5.45 -14.15
C ILE A 26 5.35 -5.36 -14.09
N ALA A 27 5.98 -6.37 -13.48
CA ALA A 27 7.42 -6.44 -13.33
C ALA A 27 8.00 -7.63 -14.11
N SER A 28 9.17 -7.44 -14.70
CA SER A 28 9.98 -8.53 -15.28
C SER A 28 11.01 -9.08 -14.28
N GLU A 29 11.35 -8.30 -13.26
CA GLU A 29 12.27 -8.69 -12.19
C GLU A 29 11.75 -8.17 -10.84
N ILE A 30 11.72 -9.05 -9.85
CA ILE A 30 11.38 -8.72 -8.46
C ILE A 30 12.54 -9.15 -7.56
N VAL A 31 13.03 -8.23 -6.74
CA VAL A 31 14.01 -8.51 -5.69
C VAL A 31 13.35 -8.36 -4.34
N MET A 32 13.38 -9.40 -3.52
CA MET A 32 12.89 -9.35 -2.15
C MET A 32 14.07 -9.30 -1.17
N ILE A 33 14.06 -8.31 -0.29
CA ILE A 33 15.11 -8.10 0.72
C ILE A 33 14.47 -8.16 2.11
N ASP A 34 15.03 -8.98 2.98
CA ASP A 34 14.63 -9.02 4.40
C ASP A 34 15.86 -9.27 5.28
N ILE A 35 15.84 -8.77 6.51
CA ILE A 35 16.86 -9.07 7.50
C ILE A 35 16.90 -10.56 7.83
N ASN A 36 15.74 -11.23 7.76
CA ASN A 36 15.63 -12.68 7.82
C ASN A 36 15.69 -13.26 6.40
N LYS A 37 16.91 -13.60 5.97
CA LYS A 37 17.17 -14.11 4.64
C LYS A 37 16.42 -15.41 4.33
N ASP A 38 16.36 -16.33 5.29
CA ASP A 38 15.66 -17.61 5.11
C ASP A 38 14.17 -17.38 4.83
N LYS A 39 13.57 -16.36 5.48
CA LYS A 39 12.21 -15.98 5.21
C LYS A 39 12.03 -15.44 3.80
N ALA A 40 12.90 -14.52 3.37
CA ALA A 40 12.85 -13.98 2.01
C ALA A 40 13.00 -15.08 0.96
N GLU A 41 13.91 -16.01 1.18
CA GLU A 41 14.13 -17.19 0.30
C GLU A 41 12.88 -18.08 0.25
N GLY A 42 12.25 -18.36 1.39
CA GLY A 42 11.03 -19.14 1.48
C GLY A 42 9.87 -18.51 0.68
N GLU A 43 9.61 -17.22 0.89
CA GLU A 43 8.56 -16.49 0.18
C GLU A 43 8.84 -16.42 -1.34
N VAL A 44 10.09 -16.17 -1.73
CA VAL A 44 10.50 -16.16 -3.14
C VAL A 44 10.33 -17.53 -3.77
N MET A 45 10.69 -18.60 -3.07
CA MET A 45 10.55 -19.96 -3.57
C MET A 45 9.08 -20.29 -3.80
N ASP A 46 8.22 -19.97 -2.85
CA ASP A 46 6.78 -20.23 -2.91
C ASP A 46 6.13 -19.48 -4.09
N ILE A 47 6.40 -18.18 -4.24
CA ILE A 47 5.92 -17.38 -5.37
C ILE A 47 6.43 -17.95 -6.70
N LYS A 48 7.73 -18.27 -6.78
CA LYS A 48 8.38 -18.77 -7.99
C LYS A 48 7.82 -20.11 -8.47
N GLN A 49 7.44 -20.99 -7.55
CA GLN A 49 6.79 -22.25 -7.89
C GLN A 49 5.40 -22.04 -8.53
N GLY A 50 4.72 -20.95 -8.22
CA GLY A 50 3.45 -20.57 -8.84
C GLY A 50 3.57 -19.96 -10.23
N THR A 51 4.77 -19.57 -10.68
CA THR A 51 4.95 -18.86 -11.97
C THR A 51 5.10 -19.78 -13.19
N CYS A 52 5.20 -21.10 -13.04
CA CYS A 52 5.45 -22.04 -14.14
C CYS A 52 4.34 -22.03 -15.23
N PHE A 53 3.17 -21.51 -14.95
CA PHE A 53 2.04 -21.37 -15.88
C PHE A 53 1.80 -19.92 -16.31
N ARG A 54 2.78 -19.04 -16.09
CA ARG A 54 2.71 -17.59 -16.30
C ARG A 54 3.79 -17.10 -17.25
N ASN A 55 3.74 -15.81 -17.57
CA ASN A 55 4.83 -15.18 -18.27
C ASN A 55 6.12 -15.26 -17.45
N PRO A 56 7.26 -15.41 -18.11
CA PRO A 56 8.54 -15.50 -17.41
C PRO A 56 8.83 -14.24 -16.60
N ILE A 57 9.14 -14.42 -15.33
CA ILE A 57 9.55 -13.37 -14.42
C ILE A 57 10.74 -13.85 -13.58
N SER A 58 11.69 -12.96 -13.34
CA SER A 58 12.79 -13.22 -12.41
C SER A 58 12.37 -12.78 -11.01
N ILE A 59 12.38 -13.70 -10.05
CA ILE A 59 12.11 -13.38 -8.64
C ILE A 59 13.26 -13.95 -7.82
N ILE A 60 13.93 -13.08 -7.05
CA ILE A 60 15.07 -13.47 -6.21
C ILE A 60 14.95 -12.92 -4.80
N ALA A 61 15.42 -13.67 -3.82
CA ALA A 61 15.81 -13.13 -2.53
C ALA A 61 17.23 -12.57 -2.67
N GLY A 62 17.41 -11.30 -2.32
CA GLY A 62 18.68 -10.61 -2.56
C GLY A 62 19.08 -9.71 -1.41
N ASP A 63 20.20 -9.03 -1.61
CA ASP A 63 20.73 -7.98 -0.76
C ASP A 63 20.52 -6.60 -1.40
N TYR A 64 20.93 -5.52 -0.72
CA TYR A 64 20.77 -4.16 -1.24
C TYR A 64 21.48 -3.94 -2.58
N GLU A 65 22.59 -4.62 -2.84
CA GLU A 65 23.31 -4.52 -4.12
C GLU A 65 22.47 -5.05 -5.30
N ASP A 66 21.62 -6.03 -5.05
CA ASP A 66 20.71 -6.58 -6.06
C ASP A 66 19.58 -5.60 -6.42
N ALA A 67 19.33 -4.58 -5.60
CA ALA A 67 18.37 -3.52 -5.92
C ALA A 67 18.86 -2.55 -7.02
N LYS A 68 20.10 -2.65 -7.44
CA LYS A 68 20.65 -1.77 -8.49
C LYS A 68 19.83 -1.86 -9.77
N GLY A 69 19.48 -0.68 -10.29
CA GLY A 69 18.68 -0.57 -11.50
C GLY A 69 17.18 -0.79 -11.29
N SER A 70 16.70 -0.80 -10.05
CA SER A 70 15.27 -0.83 -9.78
C SER A 70 14.60 0.44 -10.26
N ASP A 71 13.45 0.29 -10.93
CA ASP A 71 12.56 1.40 -11.28
C ASP A 71 11.74 1.84 -10.07
N ILE A 72 11.33 0.87 -9.23
CA ILE A 72 10.53 1.10 -8.03
C ILE A 72 11.13 0.30 -6.87
N VAL A 73 11.17 0.95 -5.71
CA VAL A 73 11.48 0.32 -4.42
C VAL A 73 10.27 0.47 -3.49
N ILE A 74 9.77 -0.64 -2.98
CA ILE A 74 8.62 -0.66 -2.07
C ILE A 74 9.13 -1.05 -0.68
N ILE A 75 8.89 -0.20 0.33
CA ILE A 75 9.33 -0.43 1.70
C ILE A 75 8.13 -0.86 2.55
N THR A 76 8.13 -2.13 2.92
CA THR A 76 7.13 -2.75 3.79
C THR A 76 7.73 -3.20 5.13
N SER A 77 9.02 -2.90 5.34
CA SER A 77 9.75 -3.29 6.55
C SER A 77 9.25 -2.53 7.76
N GLY A 78 8.91 -3.26 8.79
CA GLY A 78 8.45 -2.71 10.06
C GLY A 78 7.98 -3.84 10.97
N ILE A 79 7.75 -3.51 12.23
CA ILE A 79 7.15 -4.45 13.19
C ILE A 79 5.71 -4.05 13.47
N ALA A 80 4.86 -5.06 13.66
CA ALA A 80 3.50 -4.86 14.11
C ALA A 80 3.47 -4.48 15.60
N ARG A 81 2.42 -3.76 16.01
CA ARG A 81 2.21 -3.37 17.40
C ARG A 81 2.07 -4.61 18.29
N LYS A 82 2.82 -4.64 19.37
CA LYS A 82 2.71 -5.69 20.39
C LYS A 82 1.68 -5.31 21.47
N PRO A 83 1.04 -6.29 22.12
CA PRO A 83 0.20 -6.00 23.28
C PRO A 83 0.94 -5.17 24.32
N GLY A 84 0.32 -4.09 24.80
CA GLY A 84 0.92 -3.18 25.80
C GLY A 84 1.88 -2.13 25.24
N GLN A 85 2.26 -2.19 23.96
CA GLN A 85 3.14 -1.20 23.33
C GLN A 85 2.34 0.06 22.96
N THR A 86 2.89 1.23 23.27
CA THR A 86 2.30 2.51 22.87
C THR A 86 2.49 2.78 21.36
N ARG A 87 1.64 3.64 20.76
CA ARG A 87 1.80 4.09 19.37
C ARG A 87 3.16 4.79 19.14
N ILE A 88 3.62 5.56 20.14
CA ILE A 88 4.89 6.30 20.06
C ILE A 88 6.10 5.36 20.08
N GLU A 89 6.11 4.35 20.93
CA GLU A 89 7.19 3.35 20.99
C GLU A 89 7.28 2.55 19.69
N LEU A 90 6.12 2.18 19.10
CA LEU A 90 6.08 1.52 17.81
C LEU A 90 6.65 2.44 16.71
N ALA A 91 6.20 3.69 16.67
CA ALA A 91 6.66 4.68 15.69
C ALA A 91 8.19 4.87 15.79
N GLN A 92 8.73 5.01 17.01
CA GLN A 92 10.17 5.14 17.21
C GLN A 92 10.95 3.92 16.71
N THR A 93 10.42 2.72 16.94
CA THR A 93 11.05 1.48 16.47
C THR A 93 11.09 1.43 14.94
N ASN A 94 9.95 1.71 14.27
CA ASN A 94 9.87 1.69 12.82
C ASN A 94 10.66 2.83 12.18
N VAL A 95 10.75 4.00 12.81
CA VAL A 95 11.67 5.09 12.40
C VAL A 95 13.13 4.63 12.43
N ASN A 96 13.56 3.88 13.45
CA ASN A 96 14.91 3.37 13.51
C ASN A 96 15.19 2.34 12.40
N ILE A 97 14.20 1.52 12.05
CA ILE A 97 14.28 0.60 10.92
C ILE A 97 14.46 1.38 9.60
N ILE A 98 13.63 2.39 9.35
CA ILE A 98 13.76 3.24 8.15
C ILE A 98 15.14 3.92 8.10
N LYS A 99 15.63 4.43 9.23
CA LYS A 99 16.96 5.04 9.30
C LYS A 99 18.08 4.09 8.94
N SER A 100 17.96 2.80 9.27
CA SER A 100 18.97 1.79 8.93
C SER A 100 18.90 1.36 7.45
N ILE A 101 17.71 1.32 6.86
CA ILE A 101 17.47 0.89 5.49
C ILE A 101 17.88 2.00 4.49
N THR A 102 17.53 3.24 4.78
CA THR A 102 17.60 4.36 3.82
C THR A 102 18.98 4.54 3.19
N PRO A 103 20.10 4.62 3.94
CA PRO A 103 21.41 4.85 3.32
C PRO A 103 21.83 3.71 2.38
N GLU A 104 21.50 2.47 2.70
CA GLU A 104 21.87 1.30 1.91
C GLU A 104 21.07 1.25 0.60
N ILE A 105 19.75 1.40 0.68
CA ILE A 105 18.91 1.30 -0.50
C ILE A 105 19.03 2.51 -1.44
N VAL A 106 19.20 3.70 -0.91
CA VAL A 106 19.42 4.91 -1.74
C VAL A 106 20.74 4.84 -2.47
N LYS A 107 21.79 4.30 -1.83
CA LYS A 107 23.08 4.06 -2.48
C LYS A 107 22.96 3.05 -3.64
N ALA A 108 22.15 2.00 -3.46
CA ALA A 108 21.96 0.94 -4.45
C ALA A 108 21.06 1.35 -5.62
N ALA A 109 19.98 2.08 -5.34
CA ALA A 109 18.96 2.45 -6.32
C ALA A 109 18.60 3.96 -6.28
N PRO A 110 19.54 4.87 -6.55
CA PRO A 110 19.34 6.32 -6.40
C PRO A 110 18.31 6.92 -7.36
N ASP A 111 18.04 6.27 -8.48
CA ASP A 111 17.11 6.75 -9.51
C ASP A 111 15.71 6.16 -9.37
N ALA A 112 15.49 5.22 -8.44
CA ALA A 112 14.22 4.54 -8.24
C ALA A 112 13.14 5.50 -7.69
N LYS A 113 11.88 5.15 -7.93
CA LYS A 113 10.75 5.71 -7.19
C LYS A 113 10.51 4.86 -5.94
N TYR A 114 10.33 5.54 -4.82
CA TYR A 114 10.16 4.89 -3.52
C TYR A 114 8.72 4.95 -3.06
N ILE A 115 8.15 3.80 -2.69
CA ILE A 115 6.81 3.69 -2.13
C ILE A 115 6.93 3.20 -0.69
N ILE A 116 6.52 4.04 0.25
CA ILE A 116 6.52 3.71 1.68
C ILE A 116 5.15 3.17 2.06
N VAL A 117 5.13 1.94 2.58
CA VAL A 117 3.89 1.23 2.98
C VAL A 117 3.87 0.95 4.48
N SER A 118 5.04 0.91 5.11
CA SER A 118 5.18 0.63 6.55
C SER A 118 4.51 1.71 7.40
N ASN A 119 3.89 1.29 8.51
CA ASN A 119 3.23 2.19 9.43
C ASN A 119 4.11 2.60 10.64
N PRO A 120 3.92 3.84 11.15
CA PRO A 120 2.98 4.88 10.71
C PRO A 120 3.45 5.56 9.41
N VAL A 121 2.69 5.38 8.34
CA VAL A 121 3.14 5.66 6.97
C VAL A 121 3.54 7.12 6.74
N ASP A 122 2.78 8.08 7.26
CA ASP A 122 3.06 9.51 7.06
C ASP A 122 4.35 9.92 7.74
N VAL A 123 4.56 9.45 8.98
CA VAL A 123 5.81 9.69 9.75
C VAL A 123 7.00 9.05 9.04
N LEU A 124 6.86 7.80 8.59
CA LEU A 124 7.95 7.07 7.94
C LEU A 124 8.29 7.66 6.57
N THR A 125 7.29 8.10 5.80
CA THR A 125 7.48 8.82 4.54
C THR A 125 8.22 10.14 4.76
N TYR A 126 7.81 10.92 5.76
CA TYR A 126 8.49 12.15 6.14
C TYR A 126 9.96 11.91 6.53
N VAL A 127 10.20 10.92 7.40
CA VAL A 127 11.56 10.59 7.85
C VAL A 127 12.41 10.15 6.66
N PHE A 128 11.91 9.23 5.81
CA PHE A 128 12.61 8.77 4.62
C PHE A 128 12.96 9.94 3.70
N THR A 129 12.01 10.83 3.43
CA THR A 129 12.23 12.05 2.61
C THR A 129 13.36 12.91 3.16
N LYS A 130 13.39 13.12 4.49
CA LYS A 130 14.41 13.99 5.12
C LYS A 130 15.80 13.40 5.13
N ILE A 131 15.94 12.07 5.22
CA ILE A 131 17.26 11.45 5.37
C ILE A 131 17.81 10.82 4.08
N SER A 132 16.96 10.62 3.07
CA SER A 132 17.36 10.02 1.79
C SER A 132 18.22 10.94 0.92
N GLY A 133 18.02 12.26 1.03
CA GLY A 133 18.63 13.25 0.13
C GLY A 133 18.07 13.20 -1.30
N LEU A 134 17.04 12.40 -1.56
CA LEU A 134 16.38 12.28 -2.86
C LEU A 134 15.38 13.43 -3.09
N PRO A 135 15.08 13.76 -4.36
CA PRO A 135 14.00 14.67 -4.69
C PRO A 135 12.65 14.15 -4.17
N GLU A 136 11.81 15.03 -3.61
CA GLU A 136 10.51 14.65 -3.05
C GLU A 136 9.59 13.95 -4.05
N ASN A 137 9.70 14.27 -5.34
CA ASN A 137 8.92 13.62 -6.41
C ASN A 137 9.34 12.18 -6.72
N GLN A 138 10.34 11.65 -6.04
CA GLN A 138 10.72 10.23 -6.09
C GLN A 138 10.11 9.43 -4.94
N ILE A 139 9.48 10.07 -3.96
CA ILE A 139 9.03 9.41 -2.72
C ILE A 139 7.51 9.57 -2.58
N ILE A 140 6.84 8.44 -2.35
CA ILE A 140 5.39 8.36 -2.23
C ILE A 140 5.06 7.54 -0.98
N GLY A 141 4.25 8.07 -0.08
CA GLY A 141 3.59 7.28 0.96
C GLY A 141 2.32 6.64 0.41
N SER A 142 1.99 5.42 0.82
CA SER A 142 0.72 4.80 0.43
C SER A 142 -0.50 5.55 1.01
N GLY A 143 -0.30 6.31 2.08
CA GLY A 143 -1.30 7.19 2.67
C GLY A 143 -2.63 6.47 2.94
N THR A 144 -3.71 7.12 2.59
CA THR A 144 -5.10 6.67 2.77
C THR A 144 -5.63 5.78 1.63
N LEU A 145 -4.75 5.16 0.84
CA LEU A 145 -5.17 4.30 -0.27
C LEU A 145 -5.96 3.07 0.21
N LEU A 146 -5.50 2.44 1.30
CA LEU A 146 -6.20 1.29 1.89
C LEU A 146 -7.57 1.72 2.47
N ASP A 147 -7.61 2.87 3.13
CA ASP A 147 -8.81 3.44 3.71
C ASP A 147 -9.84 3.75 2.60
N THR A 148 -9.37 4.32 1.49
CA THR A 148 -10.19 4.51 0.28
C THR A 148 -10.75 3.19 -0.26
N ALA A 149 -9.95 2.12 -0.26
CA ALA A 149 -10.42 0.81 -0.72
C ALA A 149 -11.49 0.23 0.22
N ARG A 150 -11.34 0.40 1.53
CA ARG A 150 -12.34 -0.01 2.53
C ARG A 150 -13.64 0.77 2.37
N LEU A 151 -13.57 2.10 2.24
CA LEU A 151 -14.72 2.95 1.99
C LEU A 151 -15.48 2.51 0.74
N ARG A 152 -14.78 2.27 -0.36
CA ARG A 152 -15.40 1.78 -1.60
C ARG A 152 -16.03 0.41 -1.45
N SER A 153 -15.43 -0.48 -0.66
CA SER A 153 -16.00 -1.79 -0.34
C SER A 153 -17.30 -1.64 0.43
N GLY A 154 -17.33 -0.84 1.50
CA GLY A 154 -18.53 -0.58 2.28
C GLY A 154 -19.67 0.04 1.44
N LEU A 155 -19.34 1.05 0.63
CA LEU A 155 -20.32 1.66 -0.28
C LEU A 155 -20.81 0.66 -1.34
N SER A 156 -19.94 -0.21 -1.85
CA SER A 156 -20.30 -1.28 -2.80
C SER A 156 -21.32 -2.25 -2.20
N GLU A 157 -21.11 -2.65 -0.96
CA GLU A 157 -22.03 -3.53 -0.24
C GLU A 157 -23.36 -2.83 0.03
N HIS A 158 -23.32 -1.57 0.49
CA HIS A 158 -24.53 -0.79 0.80
C HIS A 158 -25.42 -0.56 -0.44
N PHE A 159 -24.82 -0.17 -1.56
CA PHE A 159 -25.56 0.15 -2.78
C PHE A 159 -25.77 -1.02 -3.76
N GLY A 160 -25.16 -2.16 -3.51
CA GLY A 160 -25.21 -3.31 -4.42
C GLY A 160 -24.58 -3.05 -5.79
N VAL A 161 -23.57 -2.16 -5.87
CA VAL A 161 -22.88 -1.78 -7.11
C VAL A 161 -21.41 -2.21 -7.09
N ALA A 162 -20.82 -2.45 -8.26
CA ALA A 162 -19.41 -2.82 -8.32
C ALA A 162 -18.50 -1.69 -7.82
N GLN A 163 -17.47 -2.01 -7.02
CA GLN A 163 -16.52 -1.05 -6.44
C GLN A 163 -15.88 -0.12 -7.47
N LYS A 164 -15.65 -0.61 -8.70
CA LYS A 164 -15.08 0.19 -9.80
C LYS A 164 -15.96 1.36 -10.25
N ASN A 165 -17.25 1.33 -9.93
CA ASN A 165 -18.20 2.39 -10.25
C ASN A 165 -18.31 3.43 -9.12
N ILE A 166 -17.61 3.23 -8.02
CA ILE A 166 -17.62 4.13 -6.86
C ILE A 166 -16.35 4.98 -6.88
N HIS A 167 -16.55 6.29 -6.89
CA HIS A 167 -15.49 7.30 -6.88
C HIS A 167 -15.57 8.09 -5.59
N ALA A 168 -15.21 7.46 -4.49
CA ALA A 168 -15.08 8.03 -3.16
C ALA A 168 -13.63 7.84 -2.69
N TYR A 169 -13.13 8.78 -1.93
CA TYR A 169 -11.73 8.81 -1.50
C TYR A 169 -11.65 9.26 -0.04
N VAL A 170 -10.69 8.70 0.68
CA VAL A 170 -10.29 9.17 2.00
C VAL A 170 -9.08 10.06 1.84
N PHE A 171 -9.07 11.20 2.51
CA PHE A 171 -8.00 12.19 2.49
C PHE A 171 -7.46 12.44 3.89
N GLY A 172 -6.30 13.10 3.95
CA GLY A 172 -5.63 13.44 5.19
C GLY A 172 -4.53 12.46 5.58
N GLU A 173 -4.23 12.41 6.85
CA GLU A 173 -3.30 11.46 7.47
C GLU A 173 -3.93 10.06 7.50
N HIS A 174 -3.13 9.02 7.33
CA HIS A 174 -3.59 7.65 7.64
C HIS A 174 -3.67 7.48 9.16
N GLY A 175 -4.79 7.92 9.76
CA GLY A 175 -5.01 7.97 11.19
C GLY A 175 -6.28 8.75 11.55
N ASP A 176 -6.35 9.19 12.80
CA ASP A 176 -7.57 9.77 13.40
C ASP A 176 -8.01 11.13 12.78
N SER A 177 -7.20 11.73 11.90
CA SER A 177 -7.51 12.99 11.19
C SER A 177 -7.87 12.79 9.72
N SER A 178 -8.05 11.55 9.27
CA SER A 178 -8.57 11.27 7.92
C SER A 178 -10.04 11.71 7.79
N PHE A 179 -10.47 12.02 6.58
CA PHE A 179 -11.86 12.43 6.31
C PHE A 179 -12.29 12.05 4.89
N VAL A 180 -13.60 11.98 4.68
CA VAL A 180 -14.21 11.71 3.37
C VAL A 180 -14.87 12.99 2.85
N PRO A 181 -14.42 13.55 1.69
CA PRO A 181 -15.10 14.67 1.06
C PRO A 181 -16.37 14.19 0.33
N TRP A 182 -17.45 13.93 1.07
CA TRP A 182 -18.70 13.37 0.57
C TRP A 182 -19.32 14.14 -0.59
N SER A 183 -19.13 15.46 -0.63
CA SER A 183 -19.61 16.29 -1.75
C SER A 183 -19.00 15.92 -3.10
N GLY A 184 -17.83 15.28 -3.09
CA GLY A 184 -17.14 14.77 -4.28
C GLY A 184 -17.33 13.27 -4.51
N ALA A 185 -18.00 12.55 -3.60
CA ALA A 185 -18.22 11.13 -3.73
C ALA A 185 -19.33 10.83 -4.74
N THR A 186 -19.07 9.93 -5.70
CA THR A 186 -20.02 9.59 -6.76
C THR A 186 -20.12 8.08 -6.98
N ILE A 187 -21.31 7.64 -7.41
CA ILE A 187 -21.55 6.33 -7.98
C ILE A 187 -21.74 6.53 -9.49
N ALA A 188 -20.82 6.00 -10.28
CA ALA A 188 -20.65 6.37 -11.67
C ALA A 188 -20.46 7.90 -11.82
N THR A 189 -21.46 8.64 -12.30
CA THR A 189 -21.40 10.11 -12.46
C THR A 189 -22.35 10.86 -11.53
N VAL A 190 -23.10 10.14 -10.68
CA VAL A 190 -24.13 10.71 -9.80
C VAL A 190 -23.56 10.84 -8.38
N ASN A 191 -23.78 11.98 -7.73
CA ASN A 191 -23.38 12.15 -6.34
C ASN A 191 -24.03 11.07 -5.45
N VAL A 192 -23.32 10.61 -4.43
CA VAL A 192 -23.76 9.51 -3.55
C VAL A 192 -25.12 9.83 -2.92
N ASP A 193 -25.33 11.07 -2.48
CA ASP A 193 -26.60 11.48 -1.85
C ASP A 193 -27.76 11.46 -2.86
N ASP A 194 -27.54 12.00 -4.05
CA ASP A 194 -28.56 12.01 -5.13
C ASP A 194 -28.86 10.58 -5.60
N TYR A 195 -27.87 9.72 -5.64
CA TYR A 195 -28.04 8.31 -5.98
C TYR A 195 -28.89 7.60 -4.93
N TYR A 196 -28.56 7.80 -3.63
CA TYR A 196 -29.32 7.25 -2.51
C TYR A 196 -30.80 7.67 -2.55
N GLU A 197 -31.08 8.97 -2.69
CA GLU A 197 -32.44 9.48 -2.78
C GLU A 197 -33.18 8.98 -4.03
N SER A 198 -32.49 8.85 -5.16
CA SER A 198 -33.07 8.27 -6.37
C SER A 198 -33.50 6.83 -6.17
N MET A 199 -32.66 6.00 -5.56
CA MET A 199 -32.98 4.59 -5.29
C MET A 199 -34.17 4.46 -4.35
N LYS A 200 -34.22 5.28 -3.29
CA LYS A 200 -35.34 5.33 -2.34
C LYS A 200 -36.64 5.74 -3.01
N ASN A 201 -36.60 6.74 -3.91
CA ASN A 201 -37.78 7.19 -4.67
C ASN A 201 -38.31 6.11 -5.64
N HIS A 202 -37.47 5.15 -6.05
CA HIS A 202 -37.86 4.00 -6.85
C HIS A 202 -38.29 2.78 -5.99
N GLY A 203 -38.45 2.97 -4.68
CA GLY A 203 -38.92 1.91 -3.78
C GLY A 203 -37.86 0.88 -3.40
N ILE A 204 -36.59 1.19 -3.59
CA ILE A 204 -35.48 0.34 -3.20
C ILE A 204 -35.06 0.77 -1.79
N ASP A 205 -35.27 -0.11 -0.82
CA ASP A 205 -34.85 0.10 0.56
C ASP A 205 -33.37 -0.28 0.72
N LEU A 206 -32.53 0.71 0.87
CA LEU A 206 -31.08 0.55 1.09
C LEU A 206 -30.73 0.65 2.59
N GLY A 207 -31.71 0.87 3.48
CA GLY A 207 -31.44 1.22 4.86
C GLY A 207 -30.90 2.65 4.98
N GLU A 208 -30.30 2.98 6.11
CA GLU A 208 -29.69 4.30 6.35
C GLU A 208 -28.27 4.36 5.76
N LEU A 209 -27.95 5.46 5.09
CA LEU A 209 -26.59 5.76 4.65
C LEU A 209 -25.82 6.38 5.83
N ASP A 210 -25.24 5.53 6.67
CA ASP A 210 -24.46 5.94 7.84
C ASP A 210 -23.04 6.35 7.42
N LYS A 211 -22.89 7.63 7.04
CA LYS A 211 -21.60 8.19 6.62
C LYS A 211 -20.59 8.26 7.75
N ASP A 212 -21.04 8.56 8.95
CA ASP A 212 -20.17 8.68 10.13
C ASP A 212 -19.63 7.30 10.52
N GLY A 213 -20.48 6.28 10.55
CA GLY A 213 -20.08 4.90 10.78
C GLY A 213 -19.15 4.35 9.67
N MET A 214 -19.33 4.78 8.43
CA MET A 214 -18.42 4.44 7.34
C MET A 214 -17.04 5.11 7.49
N GLU A 215 -16.98 6.34 8.00
CA GLU A 215 -15.71 7.02 8.30
C GLU A 215 -15.00 6.40 9.52
N GLU A 216 -15.73 5.95 10.53
CA GLU A 216 -15.15 5.24 11.68
C GLU A 216 -14.58 3.86 11.31
N PHE A 217 -15.15 3.21 10.29
CA PHE A 217 -14.71 1.90 9.80
C PHE A 217 -13.42 1.99 8.97
N VAL A 218 -13.12 3.13 8.40
CA VAL A 218 -11.99 3.37 7.51
C VAL A 218 -10.72 3.70 8.30
#